data_7e8b7bafa7adbd6272a2cd31e615c886
#
_entry.id   7e8b7bafa7adbd6272a2cd31e615c886
#
_cell.length_a   1.000
_cell.length_b   1.000
_cell.length_c   1.000
_cell.angle_alpha   90.00
_cell.angle_beta   90.00
_cell.angle_gamma   90.00
#
_symmetry.space_group_name_H-M   'P 1'
#
loop_
_entity.id
_entity.type
_entity.pdbx_description
1 polymer ?
#
loop_
_entity_poly.entity_id
_entity_poly.type
_entity_poly.pdbx_seq_one_letter_code
_entity_poly.pdbx_strand_id
1 'polypeptide(L)'
;MANKLIVAPAPHVQTSQSTARIMRDVVIALMPALVVSTVVFGADVLRVTALSVAACVAFEYLIQKFLVRGAVTVTNWSAAVTGVLLAFNLPASIPWWIVVIGAFVAIAIAKMTFGGLGKNPFNPALVGRVFLLIAYPVQMTTFPMPVNGAFDALSGATPLAAVKHGAAADVLGVQELLLGNMPGSMGEVAALALLCGFVYLLWRRVITWQIPVTVLATMALFAFVVALCSGESGAALWQLPLFHVLAGGAILGAVFMATDYSTSPMTVRGRVIFAVGIGAITMCIRLWGAYPEGMSFAILIMNACVPLINKYVKPKRFGVK
;
A
#
# COMPACT_ATOMS: atom_id res chain seq x y z
N MET A 1 33.17 -2.61 -35.81
CA MET A 1 32.63 -1.64 -34.81
C MET A 1 33.62 -1.62 -33.65
N ALA A 2 34.25 -0.49 -33.36
CA ALA A 2 35.17 -0.37 -32.22
C ALA A 2 34.38 -0.52 -30.92
N ASN A 3 34.73 -1.52 -30.11
CA ASN A 3 34.17 -1.66 -28.76
C ASN A 3 34.59 -0.43 -27.94
N LYS A 4 33.65 0.49 -27.72
CA LYS A 4 33.90 1.63 -26.84
C LYS A 4 34.05 1.10 -25.42
N LEU A 5 35.20 1.32 -24.81
CA LEU A 5 35.43 1.04 -23.40
C LEU A 5 34.53 1.97 -22.59
N ILE A 6 33.72 1.38 -21.71
CA ILE A 6 32.86 2.13 -20.76
C ILE A 6 33.72 2.39 -19.53
N VAL A 7 34.01 3.65 -19.26
CA VAL A 7 34.66 4.08 -18.02
C VAL A 7 33.56 4.45 -17.03
N ALA A 8 33.47 3.71 -15.93
CA ALA A 8 32.55 3.98 -14.85
C ALA A 8 33.32 4.45 -13.59
N PRO A 9 32.78 5.39 -12.79
CA PRO A 9 33.42 5.78 -11.54
C PRO A 9 33.34 4.62 -10.52
N ALA A 10 34.34 4.53 -9.65
CA ALA A 10 34.36 3.59 -8.54
C ALA A 10 33.24 3.94 -7.51
N PRO A 11 32.64 2.94 -6.81
CA PRO A 11 32.97 1.53 -6.83
C PRO A 11 32.34 0.78 -8.02
N HIS A 12 33.08 -0.14 -8.63
CA HIS A 12 32.62 -0.98 -9.75
C HIS A 12 31.78 -2.17 -9.25
N VAL A 13 30.77 -1.91 -8.45
CA VAL A 13 29.87 -2.94 -7.94
C VAL A 13 28.77 -3.17 -8.96
N GLN A 14 28.73 -4.35 -9.55
CA GLN A 14 27.67 -4.78 -10.47
C GLN A 14 26.79 -5.83 -9.78
N THR A 15 25.49 -5.69 -9.94
CA THR A 15 24.50 -6.68 -9.48
C THR A 15 23.63 -7.13 -10.64
N SER A 16 23.16 -8.36 -10.60
CA SER A 16 22.16 -8.88 -11.55
C SER A 16 20.77 -8.28 -11.34
N GLN A 17 20.56 -7.53 -10.25
CA GLN A 17 19.30 -6.87 -9.94
C GLN A 17 19.16 -5.58 -10.75
N SER A 18 18.05 -5.46 -11.47
CA SER A 18 17.67 -4.22 -12.16
C SER A 18 16.35 -3.70 -11.61
N THR A 19 16.14 -2.40 -11.72
CA THR A 19 14.88 -1.77 -11.28
C THR A 19 13.65 -2.44 -11.91
N ALA A 20 13.72 -2.76 -13.22
CA ALA A 20 12.63 -3.43 -13.92
C ALA A 20 12.37 -4.85 -13.36
N ARG A 21 13.41 -5.59 -12.95
CA ARG A 21 13.23 -6.90 -12.32
C ARG A 21 12.56 -6.78 -10.96
N ILE A 22 12.99 -5.86 -10.12
CA ILE A 22 12.40 -5.61 -8.81
C ILE A 22 10.92 -5.21 -8.94
N MET A 23 10.60 -4.26 -9.82
CA MET A 23 9.21 -3.82 -10.03
C MET A 23 8.33 -4.94 -10.58
N ARG A 24 8.85 -5.79 -11.47
CA ARG A 24 8.15 -6.97 -11.95
C ARG A 24 7.87 -7.98 -10.83
N ASP A 25 8.85 -8.22 -9.94
CA ASP A 25 8.67 -9.11 -8.79
C ASP A 25 7.56 -8.59 -7.84
N VAL A 26 7.42 -7.27 -7.67
CA VAL A 26 6.32 -6.67 -6.91
C VAL A 26 4.97 -6.92 -7.58
N VAL A 27 4.87 -6.77 -8.91
CA VAL A 27 3.64 -7.09 -9.65
C VAL A 27 3.28 -8.57 -9.50
N ILE A 28 4.26 -9.47 -9.63
CA ILE A 28 4.06 -10.92 -9.43
C ILE A 28 3.55 -11.23 -8.02
N ALA A 29 4.12 -10.56 -7.00
CA ALA A 29 3.70 -10.73 -5.60
C ALA A 29 2.24 -10.27 -5.33
N LEU A 30 1.72 -9.34 -6.15
CA LEU A 30 0.33 -8.86 -6.06
C LEU A 30 -0.65 -9.74 -6.86
N MET A 31 -0.18 -10.60 -7.78
CA MET A 31 -1.06 -11.45 -8.60
C MET A 31 -1.99 -12.36 -7.80
N PRO A 32 -1.54 -13.06 -6.73
CA PRO A 32 -2.44 -13.86 -5.91
C PRO A 32 -3.61 -13.06 -5.33
N ALA A 33 -3.33 -11.83 -4.86
CA ALA A 33 -4.36 -10.94 -4.34
C ALA A 33 -5.33 -10.47 -5.43
N LEU A 34 -4.84 -10.22 -6.64
CA LEU A 34 -5.69 -9.89 -7.79
C LEU A 34 -6.65 -11.04 -8.14
N VAL A 35 -6.15 -12.28 -8.13
CA VAL A 35 -6.98 -13.47 -8.39
C VAL A 35 -8.07 -13.61 -7.34
N VAL A 36 -7.72 -13.56 -6.05
CA VAL A 36 -8.72 -13.66 -4.97
C VAL A 36 -9.74 -12.53 -5.06
N SER A 37 -9.31 -11.29 -5.27
CA SER A 37 -10.22 -10.15 -5.42
C SER A 37 -11.17 -10.31 -6.62
N THR A 38 -10.67 -10.90 -7.73
CA THR A 38 -11.51 -11.18 -8.91
C THR A 38 -12.56 -12.25 -8.62
N VAL A 39 -12.22 -13.26 -7.81
CA VAL A 39 -13.18 -14.30 -7.37
C VAL A 39 -14.24 -13.69 -6.45
N VAL A 40 -13.86 -12.77 -5.56
CA VAL A 40 -14.76 -12.18 -4.57
C VAL A 40 -15.68 -11.10 -5.17
N PHE A 41 -15.13 -10.18 -5.99
CA PHE A 41 -15.87 -9.03 -6.52
C PHE A 41 -16.19 -9.13 -8.02
N GLY A 42 -15.79 -10.21 -8.70
CA GLY A 42 -16.06 -10.40 -10.12
C GLY A 42 -15.12 -9.67 -11.07
N ALA A 43 -15.53 -9.60 -12.35
CA ALA A 43 -14.71 -9.06 -13.45
C ALA A 43 -14.42 -7.55 -13.36
N ASP A 44 -15.19 -6.81 -12.56
CA ASP A 44 -14.99 -5.36 -12.39
C ASP A 44 -13.62 -5.04 -11.80
N VAL A 45 -13.06 -5.95 -10.98
CA VAL A 45 -11.69 -5.84 -10.46
C VAL A 45 -10.67 -5.76 -11.59
N LEU A 46 -10.80 -6.64 -12.58
CA LEU A 46 -9.89 -6.65 -13.74
C LEU A 46 -10.04 -5.38 -14.57
N ARG A 47 -11.30 -4.90 -14.77
CA ARG A 47 -11.58 -3.66 -15.48
C ARG A 47 -10.90 -2.46 -14.81
N VAL A 48 -11.09 -2.28 -13.49
CA VAL A 48 -10.52 -1.16 -12.73
C VAL A 48 -8.99 -1.26 -12.70
N THR A 49 -8.44 -2.46 -12.48
CA THR A 49 -6.99 -2.66 -12.45
C THR A 49 -6.35 -2.39 -13.80
N ALA A 50 -6.91 -2.92 -14.88
CA ALA A 50 -6.41 -2.69 -16.24
C ALA A 50 -6.47 -1.21 -16.62
N LEU A 51 -7.58 -0.53 -16.31
CA LEU A 51 -7.73 0.90 -16.54
C LEU A 51 -6.73 1.74 -15.77
N SER A 52 -6.55 1.45 -14.47
CA SER A 52 -5.59 2.15 -13.61
C SER A 52 -4.15 2.00 -14.12
N VAL A 53 -3.75 0.77 -14.48
CA VAL A 53 -2.42 0.51 -15.03
C VAL A 53 -2.24 1.21 -16.38
N ALA A 54 -3.20 1.09 -17.28
CA ALA A 54 -3.14 1.75 -18.59
C ALA A 54 -3.05 3.28 -18.47
N ALA A 55 -3.86 3.88 -17.60
CA ALA A 55 -3.84 5.32 -17.34
C ALA A 55 -2.49 5.76 -16.73
N CYS A 56 -1.97 5.05 -15.73
CA CYS A 56 -0.66 5.36 -15.13
C CYS A 56 0.48 5.29 -16.15
N VAL A 57 0.52 4.25 -16.99
CA VAL A 57 1.53 4.08 -18.05
C VAL A 57 1.40 5.18 -19.10
N ALA A 58 0.16 5.50 -19.52
CA ALA A 58 -0.10 6.55 -20.50
C ALA A 58 0.34 7.93 -19.99
N PHE A 59 -0.01 8.29 -18.75
CA PHE A 59 0.40 9.57 -18.16
C PHE A 59 1.92 9.65 -17.98
N GLU A 60 2.58 8.58 -17.52
CA GLU A 60 4.04 8.57 -17.40
C GLU A 60 4.71 8.77 -18.77
N TYR A 61 4.23 8.06 -19.82
CA TYR A 61 4.73 8.21 -21.17
C TYR A 61 4.53 9.62 -21.71
N LEU A 62 3.31 10.17 -21.60
CA LEU A 62 2.98 11.50 -22.10
C LEU A 62 3.81 12.58 -21.43
N ILE A 63 3.95 12.53 -20.11
CA ILE A 63 4.72 13.52 -19.35
C ILE A 63 6.21 13.43 -19.70
N GLN A 64 6.78 12.21 -19.76
CA GLN A 64 8.18 12.03 -20.11
C GLN A 64 8.48 12.52 -21.54
N LYS A 65 7.60 12.23 -22.49
CA LYS A 65 7.79 12.60 -23.89
C LYS A 65 7.58 14.10 -24.17
N PHE A 66 6.52 14.70 -23.62
CA PHE A 66 6.10 16.05 -23.98
C PHE A 66 6.56 17.13 -22.99
N LEU A 67 6.51 16.87 -21.68
CA LEU A 67 6.91 17.84 -20.65
C LEU A 67 8.39 17.78 -20.31
N VAL A 68 8.85 16.60 -19.92
CA VAL A 68 10.25 16.41 -19.45
C VAL A 68 11.21 16.36 -20.63
N ARG A 69 10.74 15.90 -21.81
CA ARG A 69 11.52 15.70 -23.02
C ARG A 69 12.80 14.89 -22.80
N GLY A 70 12.74 13.93 -21.90
CA GLY A 70 13.82 13.04 -21.49
C GLY A 70 13.68 11.63 -22.05
N ALA A 71 14.56 10.73 -21.58
CA ALA A 71 14.45 9.31 -21.91
C ALA A 71 13.15 8.71 -21.35
N VAL A 72 12.43 7.98 -22.20
CA VAL A 72 11.21 7.28 -21.80
C VAL A 72 11.57 6.05 -20.98
N THR A 73 11.18 6.02 -19.69
CA THR A 73 11.52 4.95 -18.75
C THR A 73 10.35 4.04 -18.38
N VAL A 74 9.27 4.08 -19.17
CA VAL A 74 8.04 3.28 -18.93
C VAL A 74 8.31 1.77 -18.84
N THR A 75 9.35 1.29 -19.50
CA THR A 75 9.76 -0.13 -19.49
C THR A 75 10.28 -0.64 -18.14
N ASN A 76 10.49 0.24 -17.16
CA ASN A 76 10.93 -0.13 -15.82
C ASN A 76 9.80 -0.66 -14.90
N TRP A 77 8.57 -0.77 -15.38
CA TRP A 77 7.37 -1.27 -14.68
C TRP A 77 6.89 -0.42 -13.49
N SER A 78 7.54 0.70 -13.18
CA SER A 78 7.17 1.49 -11.99
C SER A 78 5.78 2.12 -12.09
N ALA A 79 5.35 2.54 -13.31
CA ALA A 79 3.98 3.02 -13.53
C ALA A 79 2.95 1.91 -13.36
N ALA A 80 3.28 0.69 -13.81
CA ALA A 80 2.41 -0.47 -13.64
C ALA A 80 2.22 -0.82 -12.15
N VAL A 81 3.31 -0.86 -11.37
CA VAL A 81 3.21 -1.04 -9.90
C VAL A 81 2.33 0.02 -9.26
N THR A 82 2.54 1.30 -9.60
CA THR A 82 1.70 2.39 -9.08
C THR A 82 0.24 2.20 -9.46
N GLY A 83 -0.06 1.78 -10.70
CA GLY A 83 -1.41 1.53 -11.17
C GLY A 83 -2.10 0.37 -10.46
N VAL A 84 -1.39 -0.76 -10.24
CA VAL A 84 -1.93 -1.91 -9.49
C VAL A 84 -2.18 -1.53 -8.02
N LEU A 85 -1.22 -0.88 -7.36
CA LEU A 85 -1.38 -0.44 -5.97
C LEU A 85 -2.49 0.59 -5.81
N LEU A 86 -2.65 1.51 -6.76
CA LEU A 86 -3.77 2.45 -6.76
C LEU A 86 -5.09 1.71 -6.89
N ALA A 87 -5.23 0.81 -7.87
CA ALA A 87 -6.43 0.01 -8.07
C ALA A 87 -6.81 -0.76 -6.81
N PHE A 88 -5.86 -1.43 -6.15
CA PHE A 88 -6.10 -2.19 -4.93
C PHE A 88 -6.63 -1.36 -3.75
N ASN A 89 -6.46 -0.06 -3.80
CA ASN A 89 -6.99 0.87 -2.81
C ASN A 89 -8.37 1.46 -3.19
N LEU A 90 -8.94 1.05 -4.33
CA LEU A 90 -10.21 1.54 -4.82
C LEU A 90 -11.31 0.49 -4.64
N PRO A 91 -12.59 0.91 -4.52
CA PRO A 91 -13.73 0.01 -4.65
C PRO A 91 -13.83 -0.57 -6.07
N ALA A 92 -14.30 -1.83 -6.20
CA ALA A 92 -14.48 -2.45 -7.52
C ALA A 92 -15.59 -1.78 -8.36
N SER A 93 -16.56 -1.13 -7.70
CA SER A 93 -17.68 -0.43 -8.34
C SER A 93 -17.37 1.01 -8.78
N ILE A 94 -16.12 1.47 -8.62
CA ILE A 94 -15.75 2.86 -8.88
C ILE A 94 -15.93 3.26 -10.36
N PRO A 95 -16.47 4.47 -10.66
CA PRO A 95 -16.55 4.98 -12.02
C PRO A 95 -15.18 5.14 -12.70
N TRP A 96 -15.09 4.81 -13.99
CA TRP A 96 -13.84 4.81 -14.73
C TRP A 96 -13.10 6.16 -14.74
N TRP A 97 -13.82 7.28 -14.79
CA TRP A 97 -13.22 8.61 -14.82
C TRP A 97 -12.52 8.99 -13.51
N ILE A 98 -13.01 8.51 -12.35
CA ILE A 98 -12.35 8.71 -11.04
C ILE A 98 -11.02 7.95 -11.02
N VAL A 99 -10.95 6.74 -11.57
CA VAL A 99 -9.70 5.98 -11.70
C VAL A 99 -8.67 6.75 -12.51
N VAL A 100 -9.09 7.36 -13.62
CA VAL A 100 -8.22 8.18 -14.47
C VAL A 100 -7.70 9.42 -13.74
N ILE A 101 -8.57 10.11 -13.01
CA ILE A 101 -8.15 11.27 -12.16
C ILE A 101 -7.14 10.82 -11.10
N GLY A 102 -7.39 9.71 -10.40
CA GLY A 102 -6.46 9.17 -9.41
C GLY A 102 -5.11 8.79 -10.01
N ALA A 103 -5.10 8.16 -11.17
CA ALA A 103 -3.89 7.84 -11.91
C ALA A 103 -3.10 9.11 -12.34
N PHE A 104 -3.81 10.16 -12.78
CA PHE A 104 -3.19 11.45 -13.09
C PHE A 104 -2.51 12.06 -11.85
N VAL A 105 -3.22 12.13 -10.73
CA VAL A 105 -2.66 12.68 -9.47
C VAL A 105 -1.45 11.85 -9.01
N ALA A 106 -1.55 10.54 -9.04
CA ALA A 106 -0.48 9.64 -8.62
C ALA A 106 0.78 9.80 -9.49
N ILE A 107 0.63 9.84 -10.81
CA ILE A 107 1.77 9.89 -11.74
C ILE A 107 2.23 11.33 -11.97
N ALA A 108 1.34 12.24 -12.37
CA ALA A 108 1.73 13.60 -12.74
C ALA A 108 2.20 14.38 -11.51
N ILE A 109 1.37 14.43 -10.45
CA ILE A 109 1.63 15.27 -9.28
C ILE A 109 2.60 14.59 -8.30
N ALA A 110 2.35 13.34 -7.89
CA ALA A 110 3.13 12.72 -6.82
C ALA A 110 4.47 12.12 -7.29
N LYS A 111 4.61 11.77 -8.57
CA LYS A 111 5.82 11.10 -9.09
C LYS A 111 6.63 11.98 -10.03
N MET A 112 6.01 12.49 -11.10
CA MET A 112 6.76 13.16 -12.19
C MET A 112 7.18 14.57 -11.83
N THR A 113 6.42 15.31 -11.03
CA THR A 113 6.77 16.67 -10.56
C THR A 113 8.10 16.69 -9.79
N PHE A 114 8.41 15.61 -9.06
CA PHE A 114 9.64 15.48 -8.29
C PHE A 114 10.82 14.88 -9.10
N GLY A 115 10.60 14.55 -10.38
CA GLY A 115 11.65 14.03 -11.27
C GLY A 115 11.60 12.51 -11.49
N GLY A 116 10.49 11.85 -11.19
CA GLY A 116 10.24 10.44 -11.50
C GLY A 116 10.67 9.46 -10.42
N LEU A 117 10.91 8.21 -10.83
CA LEU A 117 11.21 7.11 -9.92
C LEU A 117 12.43 7.40 -9.04
N GLY A 118 12.30 7.17 -7.74
CA GLY A 118 13.38 7.31 -6.75
C GLY A 118 13.56 8.73 -6.20
N LYS A 119 12.85 9.73 -6.73
CA LYS A 119 12.92 11.13 -6.27
C LYS A 119 11.62 11.59 -5.60
N ASN A 120 10.58 10.79 -5.61
CA ASN A 120 9.29 11.10 -5.01
C ASN A 120 9.40 11.05 -3.47
N PRO A 121 8.98 12.11 -2.75
CA PRO A 121 8.99 12.13 -1.29
C PRO A 121 7.85 11.29 -0.67
N PHE A 122 6.77 11.08 -1.41
CA PHE A 122 5.59 10.35 -1.00
C PHE A 122 5.33 9.15 -1.90
N ASN A 123 4.67 8.12 -1.38
CA ASN A 123 4.21 7.01 -2.19
C ASN A 123 3.11 7.48 -3.18
N PRO A 124 3.33 7.38 -4.50
CA PRO A 124 2.42 7.97 -5.49
C PRO A 124 1.02 7.38 -5.47
N ALA A 125 0.90 6.05 -5.28
CA ALA A 125 -0.40 5.39 -5.23
C ALA A 125 -1.24 5.88 -4.03
N LEU A 126 -0.60 6.10 -2.88
CA LEU A 126 -1.27 6.62 -1.68
C LEU A 126 -1.69 8.08 -1.83
N VAL A 127 -0.87 8.91 -2.48
CA VAL A 127 -1.26 10.31 -2.79
C VAL A 127 -2.50 10.31 -3.67
N GLY A 128 -2.54 9.47 -4.73
CA GLY A 128 -3.72 9.33 -5.58
C GLY A 128 -4.96 8.87 -4.78
N ARG A 129 -4.82 7.85 -3.93
CA ARG A 129 -5.90 7.36 -3.07
C ARG A 129 -6.45 8.43 -2.13
N VAL A 130 -5.56 9.11 -1.39
CA VAL A 130 -5.98 10.13 -0.41
C VAL A 130 -6.62 11.32 -1.10
N PHE A 131 -6.10 11.75 -2.26
CA PHE A 131 -6.73 12.77 -3.07
C PHE A 131 -8.17 12.38 -3.46
N LEU A 132 -8.36 11.16 -3.97
CA LEU A 132 -9.68 10.67 -4.36
C LEU A 132 -10.63 10.55 -3.15
N LEU A 133 -10.14 10.10 -2.00
CA LEU A 133 -10.95 9.99 -0.78
C LEU A 133 -11.46 11.35 -0.29
N ILE A 134 -10.66 12.40 -0.45
CA ILE A 134 -11.06 13.77 -0.06
C ILE A 134 -11.97 14.41 -1.12
N ALA A 135 -11.65 14.23 -2.40
CA ALA A 135 -12.37 14.84 -3.50
C ALA A 135 -13.71 14.14 -3.83
N TYR A 136 -13.77 12.83 -3.68
CA TYR A 136 -14.91 11.98 -4.04
C TYR A 136 -15.27 10.99 -2.92
N PRO A 137 -15.61 11.48 -1.71
CA PRO A 137 -15.79 10.62 -0.54
C PRO A 137 -16.91 9.58 -0.72
N VAL A 138 -18.02 9.94 -1.34
CA VAL A 138 -19.15 9.01 -1.54
C VAL A 138 -18.74 7.81 -2.38
N GLN A 139 -18.11 8.03 -3.53
CA GLN A 139 -17.68 6.96 -4.45
C GLN A 139 -16.55 6.11 -3.85
N MET A 140 -15.71 6.71 -3.00
CA MET A 140 -14.58 6.03 -2.35
C MET A 140 -14.97 5.23 -1.11
N THR A 141 -16.14 5.49 -0.52
CA THR A 141 -16.63 4.79 0.68
C THR A 141 -17.80 3.83 0.38
N THR A 142 -18.27 3.78 -0.87
CA THR A 142 -19.29 2.84 -1.31
C THR A 142 -18.62 1.54 -1.78
N PHE A 143 -18.61 0.53 -0.92
CA PHE A 143 -17.98 -0.75 -1.22
C PHE A 143 -19.02 -1.79 -1.66
N PRO A 144 -18.79 -2.51 -2.77
CA PRO A 144 -19.66 -3.60 -3.17
C PRO A 144 -19.54 -4.76 -2.17
N MET A 145 -20.65 -5.46 -1.93
CA MET A 145 -20.60 -6.74 -1.22
C MET A 145 -19.98 -7.83 -2.09
N PRO A 146 -19.35 -8.87 -1.48
CA PRO A 146 -18.86 -10.03 -2.21
C PRO A 146 -19.97 -10.69 -3.03
N VAL A 147 -19.63 -11.12 -4.25
CA VAL A 147 -20.57 -11.76 -5.18
C VAL A 147 -20.77 -13.24 -4.78
N ASN A 148 -21.55 -13.49 -3.74
CA ASN A 148 -21.92 -14.84 -3.29
C ASN A 148 -23.08 -15.41 -4.15
N GLY A 149 -22.98 -15.32 -5.49
CA GLY A 149 -23.98 -15.89 -6.40
C GLY A 149 -25.28 -15.07 -6.56
N ALA A 150 -25.42 -13.94 -5.89
CA ALA A 150 -26.52 -13.02 -6.09
C ALA A 150 -26.12 -11.85 -6.98
N PHE A 151 -26.89 -11.58 -8.03
CA PHE A 151 -26.65 -10.52 -9.02
C PHE A 151 -26.98 -9.11 -8.51
N ASP A 152 -27.31 -8.93 -7.24
CA ASP A 152 -27.65 -7.62 -6.70
C ASP A 152 -26.42 -6.88 -6.20
N ALA A 153 -26.19 -5.71 -6.77
CA ALA A 153 -25.13 -4.77 -6.38
C ALA A 153 -25.45 -4.08 -5.05
N LEU A 154 -25.46 -4.86 -3.96
CA LEU A 154 -25.62 -4.33 -2.61
C LEU A 154 -24.28 -3.72 -2.16
N SER A 155 -24.36 -2.52 -1.60
CA SER A 155 -23.21 -1.88 -0.93
C SER A 155 -23.28 -2.12 0.56
N GLY A 156 -22.12 -2.40 1.19
CA GLY A 156 -22.01 -2.63 2.61
C GLY A 156 -20.98 -1.72 3.27
N ALA A 157 -21.14 -1.49 4.57
CA ALA A 157 -20.11 -0.86 5.37
C ALA A 157 -18.91 -1.80 5.54
N THR A 158 -17.70 -1.26 5.50
CA THR A 158 -16.51 -2.07 5.81
C THR A 158 -16.55 -2.52 7.27
N PRO A 159 -15.91 -3.65 7.62
CA PRO A 159 -15.83 -4.13 9.01
C PRO A 159 -15.35 -3.06 9.99
N LEU A 160 -14.34 -2.29 9.58
CA LEU A 160 -13.83 -1.17 10.38
C LEU A 160 -14.85 -0.05 10.57
N ALA A 161 -15.63 0.28 9.54
CA ALA A 161 -16.71 1.26 9.64
C ALA A 161 -17.83 0.76 10.55
N ALA A 162 -18.20 -0.52 10.45
CA ALA A 162 -19.21 -1.14 11.29
C ALA A 162 -18.83 -1.09 12.79
N VAL A 163 -17.61 -1.50 13.12
CA VAL A 163 -17.10 -1.43 14.51
C VAL A 163 -17.04 0.01 15.02
N LYS A 164 -16.65 0.96 14.18
CA LYS A 164 -16.62 2.38 14.54
C LYS A 164 -18.02 2.96 14.86
N HIS A 165 -19.05 2.43 14.24
CA HIS A 165 -20.45 2.81 14.49
C HIS A 165 -21.11 1.96 15.59
N GLY A 166 -20.34 1.19 16.36
CA GLY A 166 -20.81 0.47 17.55
C GLY A 166 -21.21 -0.99 17.32
N ALA A 167 -20.92 -1.56 16.15
CA ALA A 167 -21.03 -3.00 15.96
C ALA A 167 -19.92 -3.72 16.75
N ALA A 168 -20.23 -4.87 17.34
CA ALA A 168 -19.23 -5.66 18.04
C ALA A 168 -18.15 -6.16 17.04
N ALA A 169 -16.89 -6.19 17.46
CA ALA A 169 -15.79 -6.70 16.63
C ALA A 169 -15.92 -8.20 16.29
N ASP A 170 -16.77 -8.91 17.00
CA ASP A 170 -17.08 -10.33 16.81
C ASP A 170 -18.03 -10.64 15.64
N VAL A 171 -18.59 -9.62 14.99
CA VAL A 171 -19.58 -9.80 13.91
C VAL A 171 -18.99 -10.51 12.69
N LEU A 172 -17.66 -10.45 12.50
CA LEU A 172 -16.97 -11.15 11.44
C LEU A 172 -15.96 -12.14 12.04
N GLY A 173 -16.15 -13.43 11.74
CA GLY A 173 -15.21 -14.46 12.13
C GLY A 173 -13.80 -14.21 11.55
N VAL A 174 -12.77 -14.61 12.27
CA VAL A 174 -11.36 -14.52 11.81
C VAL A 174 -11.17 -15.17 10.44
N GLN A 175 -11.94 -16.23 10.15
CA GLN A 175 -11.91 -16.92 8.85
C GLN A 175 -12.39 -16.02 7.71
N GLU A 176 -13.44 -15.24 7.91
CA GLU A 176 -13.97 -14.31 6.91
C GLU A 176 -12.98 -13.16 6.63
N LEU A 177 -12.32 -12.67 7.69
CA LEU A 177 -11.26 -11.65 7.56
C LEU A 177 -10.03 -12.18 6.81
N LEU A 178 -9.66 -13.44 7.00
CA LEU A 178 -8.53 -14.06 6.29
C LEU A 178 -8.85 -14.41 4.84
N LEU A 179 -10.03 -14.96 4.58
CA LEU A 179 -10.48 -15.35 3.24
C LEU A 179 -10.99 -14.18 2.42
N GLY A 180 -11.40 -13.09 3.10
CA GLY A 180 -11.79 -11.86 2.45
C GLY A 180 -13.23 -11.79 1.97
N ASN A 181 -14.13 -12.54 2.56
CA ASN A 181 -15.56 -12.48 2.25
C ASN A 181 -16.26 -11.32 2.98
N MET A 182 -15.79 -10.10 2.70
CA MET A 182 -16.26 -8.87 3.36
C MET A 182 -16.28 -7.69 2.38
N PRO A 183 -17.14 -6.68 2.59
CA PRO A 183 -17.09 -5.46 1.82
C PRO A 183 -15.81 -4.67 2.15
N GLY A 184 -15.12 -4.19 1.10
CA GLY A 184 -13.87 -3.46 1.26
C GLY A 184 -13.24 -3.05 -0.06
N SER A 185 -12.05 -2.45 -0.01
CA SER A 185 -11.26 -2.17 -1.20
C SER A 185 -10.70 -3.48 -1.80
N MET A 186 -10.43 -3.47 -3.11
CA MET A 186 -9.99 -4.67 -3.83
C MET A 186 -8.76 -5.35 -3.21
N GLY A 187 -7.82 -4.59 -2.67
CA GLY A 187 -6.63 -5.14 -2.03
C GLY A 187 -6.78 -5.48 -0.55
N GLU A 188 -7.88 -5.06 0.10
CA GLU A 188 -8.13 -5.32 1.52
C GLU A 188 -8.56 -6.76 1.78
N VAL A 189 -9.32 -7.28 0.84
CA VAL A 189 -10.09 -8.51 0.93
C VAL A 189 -9.21 -9.77 0.86
N ALA A 190 -7.97 -9.66 0.47
CA ALA A 190 -7.12 -10.81 0.20
C ALA A 190 -5.96 -10.95 1.21
N ALA A 191 -6.25 -10.88 2.52
CA ALA A 191 -5.21 -10.90 3.56
C ALA A 191 -4.22 -12.08 3.40
N LEU A 192 -4.73 -13.29 3.21
CA LEU A 192 -3.91 -14.49 3.02
C LEU A 192 -3.07 -14.42 1.73
N ALA A 193 -3.66 -13.94 0.64
CA ALA A 193 -2.95 -13.79 -0.64
C ALA A 193 -1.87 -12.70 -0.59
N LEU A 194 -2.11 -11.61 0.14
CA LEU A 194 -1.09 -10.58 0.41
C LEU A 194 0.05 -11.13 1.26
N LEU A 195 -0.22 -11.97 2.25
CA LEU A 195 0.81 -12.65 3.04
C LEU A 195 1.64 -13.62 2.17
N CYS A 196 1.04 -14.34 1.24
CA CYS A 196 1.78 -15.14 0.25
C CYS A 196 2.71 -14.25 -0.60
N GLY A 197 2.21 -13.09 -1.05
CA GLY A 197 3.04 -12.09 -1.74
C GLY A 197 4.18 -11.55 -0.88
N PHE A 198 3.94 -11.33 0.41
CA PHE A 198 4.97 -10.93 1.38
C PHE A 198 6.09 -11.96 1.48
N VAL A 199 5.75 -13.23 1.65
CA VAL A 199 6.72 -14.34 1.71
C VAL A 199 7.54 -14.41 0.41
N TYR A 200 6.90 -14.27 -0.75
CA TYR A 200 7.59 -14.22 -2.04
C TYR A 200 8.59 -13.06 -2.11
N LEU A 201 8.21 -11.84 -1.71
CA LEU A 201 9.11 -10.68 -1.73
C LEU A 201 10.29 -10.82 -0.76
N LEU A 202 10.08 -11.44 0.41
CA LEU A 202 11.16 -11.78 1.34
C LEU A 202 12.13 -12.81 0.76
N TRP A 203 11.59 -13.88 0.14
CA TRP A 203 12.39 -14.91 -0.52
C TRP A 203 13.25 -14.32 -1.65
N ARG A 204 12.65 -13.45 -2.45
CA ARG A 204 13.36 -12.72 -3.52
C ARG A 204 14.29 -11.62 -3.00
N ARG A 205 14.30 -11.34 -1.70
CA ARG A 205 15.07 -10.25 -1.05
C ARG A 205 14.77 -8.87 -1.65
N VAL A 206 13.54 -8.67 -2.12
CA VAL A 206 13.06 -7.38 -2.64
C VAL A 206 12.75 -6.43 -1.49
N ILE A 207 12.18 -6.92 -0.39
CA ILE A 207 11.88 -6.14 0.79
C ILE A 207 12.53 -6.72 2.03
N THR A 208 12.61 -5.92 3.08
CA THR A 208 13.08 -6.35 4.40
C THR A 208 11.90 -6.49 5.37
N TRP A 209 11.96 -7.47 6.26
CA TRP A 209 10.89 -7.79 7.20
C TRP A 209 10.62 -6.72 8.26
N GLN A 210 11.59 -5.82 8.53
CA GLN A 210 11.54 -4.87 9.65
C GLN A 210 10.31 -3.95 9.57
N ILE A 211 10.01 -3.34 8.41
CA ILE A 211 8.89 -2.41 8.30
C ILE A 211 7.55 -3.14 8.44
N PRO A 212 7.22 -4.18 7.64
CA PRO A 212 5.92 -4.84 7.73
C PRO A 212 5.64 -5.41 9.12
N VAL A 213 6.60 -6.15 9.68
CA VAL A 213 6.42 -6.80 10.98
C VAL A 213 6.27 -5.76 12.09
N THR A 214 7.08 -4.70 12.09
CA THR A 214 7.00 -3.66 13.13
C THR A 214 5.68 -2.87 13.03
N VAL A 215 5.19 -2.54 11.83
CA VAL A 215 3.88 -1.86 11.66
C VAL A 215 2.77 -2.72 12.26
N LEU A 216 2.67 -3.98 11.84
CA LEU A 216 1.61 -4.89 12.29
C LEU A 216 1.71 -5.18 13.79
N ALA A 217 2.93 -5.38 14.32
CA ALA A 217 3.16 -5.58 15.75
C ALA A 217 2.79 -4.34 16.58
N THR A 218 3.09 -3.13 16.09
CA THR A 218 2.73 -1.88 16.77
C THR A 218 1.22 -1.70 16.78
N MET A 219 0.54 -2.00 15.68
CA MET A 219 -0.93 -1.95 15.62
C MET A 219 -1.56 -2.96 16.58
N ALA A 220 -1.07 -4.20 16.60
CA ALA A 220 -1.55 -5.24 17.50
C ALA A 220 -1.33 -4.87 18.98
N LEU A 221 -0.14 -4.38 19.31
CA LEU A 221 0.19 -3.95 20.68
C LEU A 221 -0.69 -2.77 21.12
N PHE A 222 -0.90 -1.78 20.23
CA PHE A 222 -1.74 -0.62 20.53
C PHE A 222 -3.19 -1.04 20.78
N ALA A 223 -3.74 -1.90 19.91
CA ALA A 223 -5.09 -2.44 20.07
C ALA A 223 -5.23 -3.26 21.36
N PHE A 224 -4.22 -4.05 21.70
CA PHE A 224 -4.18 -4.82 22.93
C PHE A 224 -4.18 -3.93 24.20
N VAL A 225 -3.39 -2.86 24.20
CA VAL A 225 -3.39 -1.90 25.31
C VAL A 225 -4.74 -1.22 25.45
N VAL A 226 -5.36 -0.83 24.34
CA VAL A 226 -6.70 -0.22 24.35
C VAL A 226 -7.74 -1.20 24.88
N ALA A 227 -7.71 -2.47 24.45
CA ALA A 227 -8.61 -3.51 24.97
C ALA A 227 -8.49 -3.71 26.48
N LEU A 228 -7.25 -3.72 27.00
CA LEU A 228 -6.99 -3.78 28.45
C LEU A 228 -7.56 -2.57 29.20
N CYS A 229 -7.36 -1.36 28.66
CA CYS A 229 -7.86 -0.12 29.27
C CYS A 229 -9.38 -0.02 29.22
N SER A 230 -10.03 -0.65 28.24
CA SER A 230 -11.50 -0.70 28.11
C SER A 230 -12.15 -1.78 28.98
N GLY A 231 -11.34 -2.56 29.74
CA GLY A 231 -11.83 -3.61 30.62
C GLY A 231 -12.27 -4.89 29.91
N GLU A 232 -11.90 -5.06 28.65
CA GLU A 232 -12.15 -6.29 27.91
C GLU A 232 -11.40 -7.48 28.54
N SER A 233 -12.03 -8.64 28.58
CA SER A 233 -11.46 -9.84 29.19
C SER A 233 -11.69 -11.08 28.34
N GLY A 234 -10.91 -12.13 28.57
CA GLY A 234 -11.07 -13.40 27.86
C GLY A 234 -10.70 -13.35 26.38
N ALA A 235 -11.57 -13.89 25.52
CA ALA A 235 -11.33 -13.98 24.09
C ALA A 235 -11.29 -12.60 23.40
N ALA A 236 -12.10 -11.64 23.81
CA ALA A 236 -12.17 -10.31 23.23
C ALA A 236 -10.82 -9.57 23.28
N LEU A 237 -10.01 -9.81 24.30
CA LEU A 237 -8.68 -9.24 24.48
C LEU A 237 -7.73 -9.57 23.31
N TRP A 238 -7.87 -10.73 22.68
CA TRP A 238 -7.04 -11.16 21.54
C TRP A 238 -7.71 -10.95 20.19
N GLN A 239 -9.03 -10.95 20.17
CA GLN A 239 -9.80 -10.75 18.94
C GLN A 239 -9.65 -9.32 18.41
N LEU A 240 -9.66 -8.31 19.29
CA LEU A 240 -9.54 -6.90 18.88
C LEU A 240 -8.19 -6.60 18.18
N PRO A 241 -7.02 -6.98 18.73
CA PRO A 241 -5.75 -6.84 18.03
C PRO A 241 -5.73 -7.55 16.67
N LEU A 242 -6.22 -8.78 16.63
CA LEU A 242 -6.24 -9.58 15.40
C LEU A 242 -7.15 -8.95 14.35
N PHE A 243 -8.33 -8.47 14.75
CA PHE A 243 -9.24 -7.72 13.91
C PHE A 243 -8.55 -6.50 13.28
N HIS A 244 -7.89 -5.65 14.07
CA HIS A 244 -7.22 -4.45 13.56
C HIS A 244 -6.05 -4.74 12.62
N VAL A 245 -5.38 -5.88 12.77
CA VAL A 245 -4.29 -6.31 11.89
C VAL A 245 -4.83 -6.87 10.56
N LEU A 246 -5.92 -7.64 10.61
CA LEU A 246 -6.49 -8.31 9.44
C LEU A 246 -7.47 -7.43 8.67
N ALA A 247 -8.22 -6.57 9.38
CA ALA A 247 -9.20 -5.70 8.77
C ALA A 247 -8.57 -4.44 8.17
N GLY A 248 -9.13 -4.01 7.07
CA GLY A 248 -8.66 -2.83 6.35
C GLY A 248 -7.36 -3.06 5.59
N GLY A 249 -6.88 -2.03 4.93
CA GLY A 249 -5.65 -2.07 4.14
C GLY A 249 -4.34 -2.17 4.94
N ALA A 250 -4.37 -2.73 6.19
CA ALA A 250 -3.20 -2.80 7.05
C ALA A 250 -2.07 -3.64 6.44
N ILE A 251 -2.37 -4.85 5.96
CA ILE A 251 -1.38 -5.74 5.36
C ILE A 251 -0.88 -5.18 4.03
N LEU A 252 -1.79 -4.71 3.16
CA LEU A 252 -1.41 -4.10 1.88
C LEU A 252 -0.50 -2.87 2.12
N GLY A 253 -0.88 -1.99 3.04
CA GLY A 253 -0.11 -0.80 3.39
C GLY A 253 1.25 -1.12 3.99
N ALA A 254 1.32 -2.03 4.96
CA ALA A 254 2.55 -2.39 5.64
C ALA A 254 3.56 -3.11 4.72
N VAL A 255 3.07 -4.03 3.86
CA VAL A 255 3.93 -4.89 3.02
C VAL A 255 4.33 -4.22 1.73
N PHE A 256 3.38 -3.59 1.00
CA PHE A 256 3.63 -3.13 -0.38
C PHE A 256 3.78 -1.62 -0.51
N MET A 257 3.28 -0.83 0.46
CA MET A 257 3.28 0.62 0.36
C MET A 257 4.29 1.31 1.28
N ALA A 258 4.43 0.84 2.53
CA ALA A 258 5.39 1.38 3.48
C ALA A 258 6.83 0.93 3.19
N THR A 259 7.02 -0.12 2.39
CA THR A 259 8.32 -0.67 2.01
C THR A 259 8.89 -0.07 0.71
N ASP A 260 8.26 0.96 0.16
CA ASP A 260 8.79 1.65 -1.02
C ASP A 260 10.19 2.22 -0.74
N TYR A 261 11.15 1.92 -1.63
CA TYR A 261 12.56 2.29 -1.47
C TYR A 261 12.80 3.79 -1.40
N SER A 262 12.02 4.58 -2.15
CA SER A 262 12.22 6.04 -2.23
C SER A 262 11.69 6.76 -1.01
N THR A 263 10.67 6.22 -0.35
CA THR A 263 9.91 6.89 0.71
C THR A 263 10.15 6.31 2.10
N SER A 264 11.02 5.28 2.23
CA SER A 264 11.36 4.66 3.51
C SER A 264 12.77 5.01 3.98
N PRO A 265 13.06 4.99 5.32
CA PRO A 265 14.38 5.28 5.86
C PRO A 265 15.45 4.26 5.46
N MET A 266 16.69 4.75 5.31
CA MET A 266 17.84 3.92 4.89
C MET A 266 18.32 2.97 5.99
N THR A 267 18.30 3.39 7.27
CA THR A 267 18.87 2.63 8.39
C THR A 267 17.85 1.69 9.02
N VAL A 268 18.30 0.56 9.55
CA VAL A 268 17.43 -0.39 10.25
C VAL A 268 16.70 0.27 11.43
N ARG A 269 17.41 1.06 12.24
CA ARG A 269 16.80 1.81 13.37
C ARG A 269 15.77 2.83 12.85
N GLY A 270 16.08 3.54 11.75
CA GLY A 270 15.17 4.47 11.12
C GLY A 270 13.90 3.77 10.61
N ARG A 271 14.02 2.58 10.02
CA ARG A 271 12.88 1.77 9.57
C ARG A 271 11.96 1.37 10.72
N VAL A 272 12.53 0.99 11.88
CA VAL A 272 11.73 0.66 13.06
C VAL A 272 10.98 1.89 13.57
N ILE A 273 11.65 3.05 13.71
CA ILE A 273 11.01 4.30 14.15
C ILE A 273 9.87 4.69 13.17
N PHE A 274 10.13 4.62 11.88
CA PHE A 274 9.16 4.88 10.82
C PHE A 274 7.95 3.95 10.94
N ALA A 275 8.19 2.66 11.11
CA ALA A 275 7.16 1.64 11.20
C ALA A 275 6.30 1.76 12.47
N VAL A 276 6.93 2.05 13.62
CA VAL A 276 6.22 2.34 14.89
C VAL A 276 5.33 3.58 14.72
N GLY A 277 5.84 4.64 14.09
CA GLY A 277 5.06 5.84 13.79
C GLY A 277 3.84 5.54 12.92
N ILE A 278 3.99 4.74 11.85
CA ILE A 278 2.87 4.34 10.99
C ILE A 278 1.82 3.57 11.80
N GLY A 279 2.24 2.54 12.56
CA GLY A 279 1.32 1.73 13.36
C GLY A 279 0.54 2.56 14.39
N ALA A 280 1.23 3.41 15.13
CA ALA A 280 0.62 4.27 16.14
C ALA A 280 -0.37 5.28 15.54
N ILE A 281 0.02 6.01 14.48
CA ILE A 281 -0.85 6.98 13.81
C ILE A 281 -2.07 6.28 13.20
N THR A 282 -1.89 5.09 12.59
CA THR A 282 -2.99 4.30 12.04
C THR A 282 -4.02 3.98 13.12
N MET A 283 -3.57 3.51 14.29
CA MET A 283 -4.48 3.18 15.39
C MET A 283 -5.15 4.41 15.99
N CYS A 284 -4.44 5.54 16.12
CA CYS A 284 -5.03 6.79 16.55
C CYS A 284 -6.15 7.25 15.60
N ILE A 285 -5.95 7.17 14.28
CA ILE A 285 -6.98 7.54 13.31
C ILE A 285 -8.17 6.58 13.36
N ARG A 286 -7.93 5.27 13.49
CA ARG A 286 -9.00 4.27 13.57
C ARG A 286 -9.89 4.44 14.80
N LEU A 287 -9.30 4.70 15.96
CA LEU A 287 -10.02 4.78 17.23
C LEU A 287 -10.67 6.16 17.44
N TRP A 288 -9.94 7.22 17.18
CA TRP A 288 -10.39 8.59 17.49
C TRP A 288 -10.57 9.51 16.27
N GLY A 289 -10.07 9.14 15.11
CA GLY A 289 -10.18 9.96 13.90
C GLY A 289 -11.56 9.88 13.24
N ALA A 290 -11.80 10.67 12.22
CA ALA A 290 -13.03 10.66 11.43
C ALA A 290 -13.15 9.47 10.48
N TYR A 291 -12.02 9.03 9.94
CA TYR A 291 -11.97 7.94 8.95
C TYR A 291 -11.84 6.57 9.62
N PRO A 292 -12.51 5.52 9.09
CA PRO A 292 -12.37 4.15 9.60
C PRO A 292 -10.98 3.57 9.28
N GLU A 293 -10.35 3.99 8.19
CA GLU A 293 -9.01 3.58 7.77
C GLU A 293 -8.00 4.71 7.93
N GLY A 294 -6.90 4.43 8.62
CA GLY A 294 -5.83 5.39 8.86
C GLY A 294 -4.52 5.12 8.13
N MET A 295 -4.34 3.91 7.55
CA MET A 295 -3.05 3.44 7.05
C MET A 295 -2.46 4.35 5.97
N SER A 296 -3.27 4.81 5.02
CA SER A 296 -2.82 5.68 3.93
C SER A 296 -2.31 7.03 4.42
N PHE A 297 -3.05 7.64 5.35
CA PHE A 297 -2.65 8.90 5.97
C PHE A 297 -1.39 8.74 6.82
N ALA A 298 -1.32 7.67 7.62
CA ALA A 298 -0.18 7.38 8.47
C ALA A 298 1.12 7.21 7.66
N ILE A 299 1.07 6.47 6.56
CA ILE A 299 2.23 6.30 5.69
C ILE A 299 2.65 7.64 5.08
N LEU A 300 1.72 8.45 4.57
CA LEU A 300 2.06 9.75 3.98
C LEU A 300 2.65 10.72 5.01
N ILE A 301 2.10 10.78 6.22
CA ILE A 301 2.65 11.60 7.31
C ILE A 301 4.08 11.16 7.65
N MET A 302 4.27 9.85 7.80
CA MET A 302 5.60 9.32 8.12
C MET A 302 6.58 9.45 6.95
N ASN A 303 6.13 9.41 5.68
CA ASN A 303 6.97 9.70 4.53
C ASN A 303 7.51 11.15 4.59
N ALA A 304 6.68 12.12 5.01
CA ALA A 304 7.13 13.50 5.24
C ALA A 304 8.19 13.60 6.35
N CYS A 305 8.17 12.69 7.32
CA CYS A 305 9.15 12.63 8.41
C CYS A 305 10.45 11.90 8.04
N VAL A 306 10.51 11.16 6.93
CA VAL A 306 11.70 10.37 6.53
C VAL A 306 12.97 11.20 6.41
N PRO A 307 12.97 12.41 5.79
CA PRO A 307 14.17 13.25 5.75
C PRO A 307 14.71 13.59 7.13
N LEU A 308 13.80 13.83 8.11
CA LEU A 308 14.14 14.11 9.49
C LEU A 308 14.75 12.86 10.16
N ILE A 309 14.12 11.70 9.99
CA ILE A 309 14.64 10.42 10.52
C ILE A 309 16.04 10.15 9.97
N ASN A 310 16.25 10.30 8.67
CA ASN A 310 17.55 10.06 8.03
C ASN A 310 18.63 11.07 8.48
N LYS A 311 18.24 12.31 8.85
CA LYS A 311 19.15 13.33 9.37
C LYS A 311 19.70 12.94 10.76
N TYR A 312 18.84 12.42 11.64
CA TYR A 312 19.20 12.10 13.02
C TYR A 312 19.70 10.65 13.19
N VAL A 313 19.14 9.69 12.45
CA VAL A 313 19.50 8.26 12.54
C VAL A 313 20.43 7.90 11.38
N LYS A 314 21.68 8.35 11.49
CA LYS A 314 22.71 8.10 10.46
C LYS A 314 23.29 6.68 10.58
N PRO A 315 23.72 6.05 9.46
CA PRO A 315 24.48 4.82 9.50
C PRO A 315 25.82 5.07 10.19
N LYS A 316 26.35 4.05 10.88
CA LYS A 316 27.72 4.12 11.45
C LYS A 316 28.72 4.30 10.28
N ARG A 317 29.64 5.25 10.44
CA ARG A 317 30.72 5.44 9.46
C ARG A 317 31.65 4.25 9.50
N PHE A 318 32.18 3.84 8.34
CA PHE A 318 33.16 2.79 8.27
C PHE A 318 34.43 3.20 9.04
N GLY A 319 34.97 2.28 9.87
CA GLY A 319 36.19 2.54 10.66
C GLY A 319 36.01 3.29 11.99
N VAL A 320 34.79 3.72 12.35
CA VAL A 320 34.51 4.29 13.69
C VAL A 320 33.94 3.19 14.57
N LYS A 321 34.66 2.86 15.66
CA LYS A 321 34.21 1.93 16.72
C LYS A 321 33.08 2.55 17.56
#